data_c5d663eecbeb89697fc054df359a2833
#
_entry.id   c5d663eecbeb89697fc054df359a2833
#
_cell.length_a   1.000
_cell.length_b   1.000
_cell.length_c   1.000
_cell.angle_alpha   90.00
_cell.angle_beta   90.00
_cell.angle_gamma   90.00
#
_symmetry.space_group_name_H-M   'P 1'
#
loop_
_entity.id
_entity.type
_entity.pdbx_description
1 polymer ?
#
loop_
_entity_poly.entity_id
_entity_poly.type
_entity_poly.pdbx_seq_one_letter_code
_entity_poly.pdbx_strand_id
1 'polypeptide(L)'
;LAIGVLTAIRWLRLHYPHRAHAILAGSAAIVAGAVIMTIVEMNDRPMFRPHDLITLQEPVVARTIPVDRGTGSTTCVVDLHEHLGVLEVEIEQGALKARVESNNTSAPVFCLVGSEVRIDVTWLHRLTITRRQTQMSGS
;
A
#
# COMPACT_ATOMS: atom_id res chain seq x y z
N LEU A 1 -3.15 20.96 25.88
CA LEU A 1 -3.46 21.43 24.51
C LEU A 1 -4.88 22.02 24.40
N ALA A 2 -5.93 21.35 24.92
CA ALA A 2 -7.31 21.83 24.83
C ALA A 2 -7.56 23.19 25.56
N ILE A 3 -6.94 23.40 26.71
CA ILE A 3 -7.10 24.62 27.51
C ILE A 3 -6.49 25.84 26.80
N GLY A 4 -5.35 25.68 26.14
CA GLY A 4 -4.70 26.77 25.40
C GLY A 4 -5.50 27.23 24.18
N VAL A 5 -6.19 26.30 23.49
CA VAL A 5 -7.05 26.63 22.34
C VAL A 5 -8.28 27.41 22.77
N LEU A 6 -8.93 27.02 23.87
CA LEU A 6 -10.10 27.72 24.40
C LEU A 6 -9.80 29.17 24.87
N THR A 7 -8.65 29.37 25.50
CA THR A 7 -8.21 30.69 25.90
C THR A 7 -7.87 31.59 24.71
N ALA A 8 -7.22 31.07 23.69
CA ALA A 8 -6.93 31.79 22.46
C ALA A 8 -8.20 32.19 21.70
N ILE A 9 -9.18 31.28 21.59
CA ILE A 9 -10.49 31.59 20.94
C ILE A 9 -11.26 32.68 21.70
N ARG A 10 -11.23 32.62 23.04
CA ARG A 10 -11.88 33.63 23.88
C ARG A 10 -11.23 35.00 23.77
N TRP A 11 -9.88 35.04 23.68
CA TRP A 11 -9.10 36.25 23.49
C TRP A 11 -9.36 36.88 22.10
N LEU A 12 -9.40 36.08 21.06
CA LEU A 12 -9.69 36.53 19.69
C LEU A 12 -11.12 37.12 19.55
N ARG A 13 -12.11 36.51 20.20
CA ARG A 13 -13.50 37.02 20.20
C ARG A 13 -13.63 38.38 20.85
N LEU A 14 -12.85 38.64 21.89
CA LEU A 14 -12.88 39.91 22.61
C LEU A 14 -12.22 41.05 21.81
N HIS A 15 -11.15 40.78 21.09
CA HIS A 15 -10.35 41.81 20.44
C HIS A 15 -10.73 42.05 18.96
N TYR A 16 -11.28 41.04 18.28
CA TYR A 16 -11.61 41.10 16.86
C TYR A 16 -12.98 40.48 16.54
N PRO A 17 -14.11 41.07 17.01
CA PRO A 17 -15.42 40.44 16.89
C PRO A 17 -15.84 40.20 15.43
N HIS A 18 -15.48 41.09 14.51
CA HIS A 18 -15.85 40.98 13.10
C HIS A 18 -14.94 40.06 12.28
N ARG A 19 -13.73 39.73 12.74
CA ARG A 19 -12.77 38.85 12.05
C ARG A 19 -12.69 37.44 12.64
N ALA A 20 -13.20 37.26 13.86
CA ALA A 20 -13.15 35.99 14.56
C ALA A 20 -13.90 34.88 13.81
N HIS A 21 -15.02 35.19 13.18
CA HIS A 21 -15.78 34.22 12.39
C HIS A 21 -15.05 33.77 11.13
N ALA A 22 -14.35 34.68 10.45
CA ALA A 22 -13.57 34.34 9.25
C ALA A 22 -12.35 33.45 9.58
N ILE A 23 -11.68 33.73 10.70
CA ILE A 23 -10.52 32.92 11.14
C ILE A 23 -10.96 31.54 11.62
N LEU A 24 -12.07 31.43 12.37
CA LEU A 24 -12.62 30.15 12.80
C LEU A 24 -13.14 29.33 11.63
N ALA A 25 -13.80 29.93 10.64
CA ALA A 25 -14.24 29.24 9.43
C ALA A 25 -13.04 28.73 8.59
N GLY A 26 -11.98 29.54 8.45
CA GLY A 26 -10.77 29.17 7.74
C GLY A 26 -10.04 28.00 8.40
N SER A 27 -9.88 28.03 9.72
CA SER A 27 -9.20 26.95 10.45
C SER A 27 -10.01 25.64 10.42
N ALA A 28 -11.34 25.71 10.52
CA ALA A 28 -12.20 24.53 10.39
C ALA A 28 -12.13 23.91 8.99
N ALA A 29 -12.06 24.72 7.93
CA ALA A 29 -11.91 24.25 6.55
C ALA A 29 -10.55 23.55 6.33
N ILE A 30 -9.46 24.06 6.90
CA ILE A 30 -8.12 23.44 6.80
C ILE A 30 -8.10 22.08 7.51
N VAL A 31 -8.66 22.00 8.72
CA VAL A 31 -8.74 20.74 9.48
C VAL A 31 -9.62 19.72 8.75
N ALA A 32 -10.78 20.13 8.24
CA ALA A 32 -11.66 19.26 7.47
C ALA A 32 -10.97 18.75 6.18
N GLY A 33 -10.26 19.63 5.46
CA GLY A 33 -9.49 19.28 4.28
C GLY A 33 -8.38 18.27 4.58
N ALA A 34 -7.63 18.44 5.67
CA ALA A 34 -6.60 17.51 6.10
C ALA A 34 -7.16 16.14 6.49
N VAL A 35 -8.30 16.09 7.18
CA VAL A 35 -8.98 14.85 7.55
C VAL A 35 -9.50 14.12 6.29
N ILE A 36 -10.08 14.83 5.34
CA ILE A 36 -10.56 14.25 4.08
C ILE A 36 -9.39 13.67 3.28
N MET A 37 -8.26 14.40 3.17
CA MET A 37 -7.06 13.91 2.48
C MET A 37 -6.52 12.63 3.11
N THR A 38 -6.43 12.56 4.45
CA THR A 38 -5.96 11.35 5.13
C THR A 38 -6.92 10.16 4.95
N ILE A 39 -8.23 10.39 4.92
CA ILE A 39 -9.23 9.35 4.67
C ILE A 39 -9.12 8.83 3.22
N VAL A 40 -8.94 9.72 2.25
CA VAL A 40 -8.77 9.35 0.83
C VAL A 40 -7.49 8.53 0.65
N GLU A 41 -6.37 8.95 1.22
CA GLU A 41 -5.11 8.17 1.16
C GLU A 41 -5.21 6.80 1.85
N MET A 42 -5.99 6.69 2.95
CA MET A 42 -6.23 5.39 3.59
C MET A 42 -7.13 4.47 2.77
N ASN A 43 -8.05 5.03 1.98
CA ASN A 43 -9.02 4.25 1.20
C ASN A 43 -8.45 3.80 -0.15
N ASP A 44 -7.42 4.49 -0.68
CA ASP A 44 -6.75 4.15 -1.94
C ASP A 44 -5.69 3.04 -1.80
N ARG A 45 -5.48 2.49 -0.61
CA ARG A 45 -4.60 1.33 -0.46
C ARG A 45 -5.26 0.11 -1.08
N PRO A 46 -4.69 -0.45 -2.14
CA PRO A 46 -5.23 -1.65 -2.75
C PRO A 46 -5.27 -2.77 -1.69
N MET A 47 -6.45 -3.26 -1.40
CA MET A 47 -6.64 -4.42 -0.52
C MET A 47 -6.32 -5.68 -1.32
N PHE A 48 -5.11 -6.20 -1.18
CA PHE A 48 -4.74 -7.48 -1.75
C PHE A 48 -5.42 -8.62 -0.98
N ARG A 49 -5.84 -9.63 -1.71
CA ARG A 49 -6.44 -10.85 -1.15
C ARG A 49 -5.64 -12.05 -1.62
N PRO A 50 -5.60 -13.13 -0.84
CA PRO A 50 -5.08 -14.41 -1.32
C PRO A 50 -5.77 -14.81 -2.64
N HIS A 51 -4.99 -15.33 -3.56
CA HIS A 51 -5.38 -15.70 -4.94
C HIS A 51 -5.59 -14.54 -5.93
N ASP A 52 -5.32 -13.30 -5.54
CA ASP A 52 -5.27 -12.20 -6.50
C ASP A 52 -4.04 -12.35 -7.40
N LEU A 53 -4.20 -12.03 -8.68
CA LEU A 53 -3.11 -11.92 -9.62
C LEU A 53 -2.71 -10.46 -9.76
N ILE A 54 -1.45 -10.17 -9.49
CA ILE A 54 -0.90 -8.82 -9.55
C ILE A 54 -0.01 -8.70 -10.78
N THR A 55 -0.25 -7.68 -11.60
CA THR A 55 0.62 -7.32 -12.72
C THR A 55 1.46 -6.13 -12.33
N LEU A 56 2.77 -6.23 -12.47
CA LEU A 56 3.70 -5.16 -12.14
C LEU A 56 3.73 -4.07 -13.21
N GLN A 57 3.66 -2.82 -12.80
CA GLN A 57 3.87 -1.65 -13.66
C GLN A 57 5.31 -1.16 -13.68
N GLU A 58 6.10 -1.58 -12.69
CA GLU A 58 7.54 -1.29 -12.57
C GLU A 58 8.27 -2.51 -12.04
N PRO A 59 9.55 -2.68 -12.34
CA PRO A 59 10.35 -3.76 -11.76
C PRO A 59 10.41 -3.63 -10.25
N VAL A 60 10.24 -4.74 -9.54
CA VAL A 60 10.23 -4.77 -8.07
C VAL A 60 11.27 -5.76 -7.57
N VAL A 61 12.05 -5.28 -6.59
CA VAL A 61 12.99 -6.16 -5.87
C VAL A 61 12.22 -6.98 -4.84
N ALA A 62 12.32 -8.28 -4.96
CA ALA A 62 11.69 -9.22 -4.06
C ALA A 62 12.76 -10.06 -3.33
N ARG A 63 12.40 -10.61 -2.19
CA ARG A 63 13.22 -11.54 -1.44
C ARG A 63 12.65 -12.94 -1.58
N THR A 64 13.46 -13.87 -2.06
CA THR A 64 13.03 -15.29 -2.16
C THR A 64 12.83 -15.89 -0.78
N ILE A 65 11.77 -16.68 -0.64
CA ILE A 65 11.52 -17.49 0.56
C ILE A 65 12.15 -18.85 0.30
N PRO A 66 13.16 -19.26 1.08
CA PRO A 66 13.81 -20.56 0.87
C PRO A 66 12.83 -21.70 1.16
N VAL A 67 12.80 -22.67 0.29
CA VAL A 67 12.00 -23.91 0.46
C VAL A 67 12.61 -24.77 1.58
N ASP A 68 13.94 -24.77 1.68
CA ASP A 68 14.67 -25.51 2.69
C ASP A 68 15.29 -24.57 3.73
N ARG A 69 15.23 -24.98 5.00
CA ARG A 69 15.74 -24.20 6.15
C ARG A 69 17.25 -23.88 6.12
N GLY A 70 18.00 -24.42 5.15
CA GLY A 70 19.44 -24.24 5.02
C GLY A 70 19.90 -23.28 3.92
N THR A 71 19.00 -22.88 3.02
CA THR A 71 19.31 -21.92 1.96
C THR A 71 18.93 -20.52 2.40
N GLY A 72 19.89 -19.59 2.38
CA GLY A 72 19.62 -18.20 2.72
C GLY A 72 18.64 -17.53 1.73
N SER A 73 17.86 -16.59 2.21
CA SER A 73 17.02 -15.76 1.33
C SER A 73 17.90 -14.92 0.41
N THR A 74 17.64 -14.99 -0.90
CA THR A 74 18.32 -14.16 -1.90
C THR A 74 17.38 -13.10 -2.43
N THR A 75 17.94 -11.96 -2.83
CA THR A 75 17.17 -10.90 -3.51
C THR A 75 17.15 -11.16 -5.00
N CYS A 76 16.00 -10.98 -5.62
CA CYS A 76 15.79 -11.08 -7.06
C CYS A 76 14.84 -10.00 -7.54
N VAL A 77 14.72 -9.83 -8.84
CA VAL A 77 13.87 -8.81 -9.46
C VAL A 77 12.72 -9.50 -10.18
N VAL A 78 11.51 -8.97 -10.01
CA VAL A 78 10.36 -9.28 -10.86
C VAL A 78 10.20 -8.12 -11.83
N ASP A 79 10.20 -8.41 -13.12
CA ASP A 79 10.21 -7.40 -14.16
C ASP A 79 8.83 -6.76 -14.37
N LEU A 80 8.82 -5.67 -15.10
CA LEU A 80 7.59 -4.97 -15.42
C LEU A 80 6.73 -5.84 -16.37
N HIS A 81 5.41 -5.73 -16.26
CA HIS A 81 4.38 -6.54 -16.95
C HIS A 81 4.34 -8.01 -16.55
N GLU A 82 5.18 -8.43 -15.61
CA GLU A 82 5.17 -9.78 -15.09
C GLU A 82 4.11 -9.97 -13.99
N HIS A 83 3.79 -11.23 -13.70
CA HIS A 83 2.66 -11.57 -12.84
C HIS A 83 3.09 -12.25 -11.56
N LEU A 84 2.43 -11.83 -10.47
CA LEU A 84 2.57 -12.39 -9.14
C LEU A 84 1.23 -12.91 -8.64
N GLY A 85 1.16 -14.16 -8.23
CA GLY A 85 0.01 -14.73 -7.53
C GLY A 85 0.12 -14.49 -6.02
N VAL A 86 -0.83 -13.78 -5.43
CA VAL A 86 -0.83 -13.51 -3.98
C VAL A 86 -1.11 -14.79 -3.21
N LEU A 87 -0.22 -15.17 -2.32
CA LEU A 87 -0.39 -16.30 -1.40
C LEU A 87 -0.92 -15.84 -0.06
N GLU A 88 -0.30 -14.82 0.53
CA GLU A 88 -0.62 -14.33 1.86
C GLU A 88 -0.30 -12.84 1.97
N VAL A 89 -1.09 -12.11 2.75
CA VAL A 89 -0.88 -10.69 3.03
C VAL A 89 -0.51 -10.55 4.51
N GLU A 90 0.73 -10.19 4.77
CA GLU A 90 1.28 -9.98 6.11
C GLU A 90 1.14 -8.50 6.51
N ILE A 91 -0.07 -8.08 6.88
CA ILE A 91 -0.41 -6.67 7.16
C ILE A 91 0.46 -6.10 8.29
N GLU A 92 0.68 -6.86 9.36
CA GLU A 92 1.45 -6.41 10.53
C GLU A 92 2.93 -6.18 10.20
N GLN A 93 3.47 -6.90 9.24
CA GLN A 93 4.86 -6.80 8.82
C GLN A 93 5.06 -5.90 7.59
N GLY A 94 3.97 -5.35 7.06
CA GLY A 94 4.01 -4.53 5.86
C GLY A 94 4.55 -5.27 4.64
N ALA A 95 4.26 -6.57 4.51
CA ALA A 95 4.78 -7.43 3.47
C ALA A 95 3.69 -8.25 2.77
N LEU A 96 3.97 -8.64 1.54
CA LEU A 96 3.17 -9.54 0.73
C LEU A 96 3.99 -10.76 0.38
N LYS A 97 3.43 -11.95 0.62
CA LYS A 97 3.96 -13.21 0.14
C LYS A 97 3.26 -13.59 -1.16
N ALA A 98 4.03 -13.79 -2.21
CA ALA A 98 3.50 -14.10 -3.53
C ALA A 98 4.32 -15.19 -4.22
N ARG A 99 3.71 -15.83 -5.24
CA ARG A 99 4.39 -16.74 -6.15
C ARG A 99 4.62 -16.04 -7.47
N VAL A 100 5.81 -16.18 -8.02
CA VAL A 100 6.14 -15.66 -9.36
C VAL A 100 5.45 -16.54 -10.40
N GLU A 101 4.42 -16.00 -11.06
CA GLU A 101 3.66 -16.72 -12.10
C GLU A 101 4.30 -16.56 -13.48
N SER A 102 4.86 -15.38 -13.77
CA SER A 102 5.67 -15.13 -14.95
C SER A 102 6.81 -14.18 -14.64
N ASN A 103 7.92 -14.33 -15.31
CA ASN A 103 9.05 -13.40 -15.23
C ASN A 103 10.00 -13.60 -16.41
N ASN A 104 10.77 -12.55 -16.73
CA ASN A 104 11.83 -12.64 -17.71
C ASN A 104 13.02 -13.39 -17.12
N THR A 105 13.24 -14.62 -17.59
CA THR A 105 14.29 -15.52 -17.07
C THR A 105 15.64 -15.39 -17.78
N SER A 106 15.79 -14.43 -18.66
CA SER A 106 16.99 -14.29 -19.49
C SER A 106 18.24 -13.83 -18.74
N ALA A 107 18.11 -13.35 -17.50
CA ALA A 107 19.23 -12.93 -16.66
C ALA A 107 19.12 -13.51 -15.24
N PRO A 108 20.26 -13.85 -14.60
CA PRO A 108 20.28 -14.48 -13.27
C PRO A 108 19.78 -13.58 -12.13
N VAL A 109 19.57 -12.30 -12.40
CA VAL A 109 19.04 -11.33 -11.43
C VAL A 109 17.53 -11.48 -11.22
N PHE A 110 16.82 -12.11 -12.17
CA PHE A 110 15.37 -12.26 -12.09
C PHE A 110 14.93 -13.41 -11.21
N CYS A 111 13.80 -13.23 -10.53
CA CYS A 111 13.17 -14.29 -9.75
C CYS A 111 12.71 -15.44 -10.67
N LEU A 112 12.95 -16.65 -10.25
CA LEU A 112 12.51 -17.83 -10.99
C LEU A 112 11.00 -17.98 -10.94
N VAL A 113 10.38 -18.33 -12.07
CA VAL A 113 8.95 -18.67 -12.13
C VAL A 113 8.65 -19.84 -11.22
N GLY A 114 7.58 -19.75 -10.46
CA GLY A 114 7.18 -20.74 -9.45
C GLY A 114 7.81 -20.53 -8.07
N SER A 115 8.82 -19.65 -7.93
CA SER A 115 9.40 -19.34 -6.61
C SER A 115 8.46 -18.49 -5.78
N GLU A 116 8.51 -18.70 -4.47
CA GLU A 116 7.81 -17.84 -3.50
C GLU A 116 8.70 -16.68 -3.12
N VAL A 117 8.12 -15.48 -3.14
CA VAL A 117 8.83 -14.24 -2.86
C VAL A 117 8.06 -13.40 -1.85
N ARG A 118 8.79 -12.56 -1.13
CA ARG A 118 8.26 -11.58 -0.21
C ARG A 118 8.58 -10.19 -0.73
N ILE A 119 7.56 -9.34 -0.79
CA ILE A 119 7.65 -7.97 -1.28
C ILE A 119 7.18 -7.02 -0.19
N ASP A 120 7.90 -5.92 0.01
CA ASP A 120 7.51 -4.86 0.94
C ASP A 120 6.29 -4.10 0.41
N VAL A 121 5.33 -3.80 1.30
CA VAL A 121 4.06 -3.11 0.97
C VAL A 121 4.29 -1.70 0.43
N THR A 122 5.41 -1.07 0.73
CA THR A 122 5.73 0.28 0.20
C THR A 122 5.72 0.34 -1.33
N TRP A 123 5.97 -0.78 -2.01
CA TRP A 123 5.94 -0.89 -3.46
C TRP A 123 4.57 -1.27 -4.03
N LEU A 124 3.63 -1.68 -3.16
CA LEU A 124 2.34 -2.23 -3.60
C LEU A 124 1.42 -1.20 -4.27
N HIS A 125 1.60 0.09 -4.02
CA HIS A 125 0.82 1.15 -4.67
C HIS A 125 1.06 1.27 -6.18
N ARG A 126 2.12 0.65 -6.69
CA ARG A 126 2.51 0.63 -8.11
C ARG A 126 2.03 -0.63 -8.83
N LEU A 127 1.31 -1.49 -8.15
CA LEU A 127 0.87 -2.76 -8.69
C LEU A 127 -0.57 -2.68 -9.20
N THR A 128 -0.82 -3.26 -10.37
CA THR A 128 -2.18 -3.43 -10.89
C THR A 128 -2.73 -4.79 -10.45
N ILE A 129 -3.91 -4.80 -9.85
CA ILE A 129 -4.57 -6.04 -9.42
C ILE A 129 -5.47 -6.54 -10.55
N THR A 130 -5.22 -7.73 -11.00
CA THR A 130 -6.11 -8.46 -11.88
C THR A 130 -6.73 -9.59 -11.08
N ARG A 131 -8.05 -9.53 -10.85
CA ARG A 131 -8.75 -10.62 -10.15
C ARG A 131 -8.75 -11.86 -11.01
N ARG A 132 -8.24 -12.96 -10.47
CA ARG A 132 -8.44 -14.26 -11.05
C ARG A 132 -9.93 -14.59 -10.97
N GLN A 133 -10.64 -14.61 -12.10
CA GLN A 133 -11.95 -15.26 -12.16
C GLN A 133 -11.71 -16.74 -11.84
N THR A 134 -12.13 -17.16 -10.67
CA THR A 134 -12.28 -18.57 -10.37
C THR A 134 -13.31 -19.08 -11.38
N GLN A 135 -12.87 -19.74 -12.45
CA GLN A 135 -13.76 -20.57 -13.22
C GLN A 135 -14.33 -21.60 -12.25
N MET A 136 -15.55 -21.35 -11.78
CA MET A 136 -16.39 -22.40 -11.27
C MET A 136 -16.61 -23.34 -12.45
N SER A 137 -15.75 -24.34 -12.58
CA SER A 137 -16.03 -25.54 -13.36
C SER A 137 -17.20 -26.21 -12.68
N GLY A 138 -18.40 -25.83 -13.11
CA GLY A 138 -19.62 -26.58 -12.83
C GLY A 138 -19.54 -27.88 -13.59
N SER A 139 -19.44 -28.94 -12.88
CA SER A 139 -19.78 -30.29 -13.34
C SER A 139 -21.10 -30.67 -12.72
#